data_a095046667e3d86642350f52436ea70b
#
_entry.id   a095046667e3d86642350f52436ea70b
#
_cell.length_a   1.000
_cell.length_b   1.000
_cell.length_c   1.000
_cell.angle_alpha   90.00
_cell.angle_beta   90.00
_cell.angle_gamma   90.00
#
_symmetry.space_group_name_H-M   'P 1'
#
loop_
_entity.id
_entity.type
_entity.pdbx_description
1 polymer ?
#
loop_
_entity_poly.entity_id
_entity_poly.type
_entity_poly.pdbx_seq_one_letter_code
_entity_poly.pdbx_strand_id
1 'polypeptide(L)'
;KYPEKNIEALLRTHIQKINNCHFIFAGSERHMMQNMFVSASRPFYHSADMLELSAIPDEKYIPFIVGNFNKFGKSISEDTAKRVYALFQGHTYYIQKTFNEGFADTENNKECTISILQQSIDRLLSDNDTIFREILSHIPERQKEVLYAIAKDGEARQVTSSAFIKRHRLASASAVQSAIKKLLDKDF
;
A
#
# COMPACT_ATOMS: atom_id res chain seq x y z
N LYS A 1 -4.45 -21.11 21.04
CA LYS A 1 -3.40 -20.17 20.55
C LYS A 1 -2.05 -20.83 20.79
N TYR A 2 -1.33 -21.16 19.74
CA TYR A 2 0.03 -21.69 19.86
C TYR A 2 0.98 -20.52 20.13
N PRO A 3 1.98 -20.66 21.03
CA PRO A 3 3.01 -19.64 21.22
C PRO A 3 3.80 -19.47 19.91
N GLU A 4 3.84 -18.27 19.36
CA GLU A 4 4.45 -17.97 18.05
C GLU A 4 5.86 -18.51 17.89
N LYS A 5 6.71 -18.41 18.93
CA LYS A 5 8.08 -18.91 18.91
C LYS A 5 8.20 -20.44 18.69
N ASN A 6 7.21 -21.21 19.17
CA ASN A 6 7.24 -22.67 19.03
C ASN A 6 6.83 -23.11 17.61
N ILE A 7 5.93 -22.38 16.95
CA ILE A 7 5.50 -22.71 15.58
C ILE A 7 6.63 -22.49 14.58
N GLU A 8 7.32 -21.37 14.66
CA GLU A 8 8.46 -21.08 13.78
C GLU A 8 9.57 -22.13 13.92
N ALA A 9 9.96 -22.48 15.15
CA ALA A 9 10.98 -23.48 15.41
C ALA A 9 10.57 -24.86 14.90
N LEU A 10 9.33 -25.26 15.11
CA LEU A 10 8.77 -26.52 14.61
C LEU A 10 8.77 -26.55 13.08
N LEU A 11 8.29 -25.50 12.45
CA LEU A 11 8.25 -25.39 10.99
C LEU A 11 9.64 -25.45 10.38
N ARG A 12 10.60 -24.71 10.93
CA ARG A 12 12.01 -24.77 10.51
C ARG A 12 12.58 -26.18 10.58
N THR A 13 12.33 -26.88 11.70
CA THR A 13 12.81 -28.27 11.88
C THR A 13 12.26 -29.21 10.82
N HIS A 14 11.02 -29.03 10.40
CA HIS A 14 10.43 -29.83 9.33
C HIS A 14 10.99 -29.47 7.96
N ILE A 15 11.09 -28.18 7.64
CA ILE A 15 11.61 -27.67 6.37
C ILE A 15 13.05 -28.15 6.13
N GLN A 16 13.91 -28.10 7.15
CA GLN A 16 15.30 -28.52 7.06
C GLN A 16 15.51 -30.03 6.80
N LYS A 17 14.48 -30.85 7.04
CA LYS A 17 14.53 -32.29 6.74
C LYS A 17 14.15 -32.61 5.29
N ILE A 18 13.62 -31.66 4.54
CA ILE A 18 13.14 -31.86 3.18
C ILE A 18 14.23 -31.37 2.21
N ASN A 19 14.91 -32.29 1.55
CA ASN A 19 16.09 -31.99 0.73
C ASN A 19 15.77 -31.78 -0.76
N ASN A 20 14.54 -32.09 -1.19
CA ASN A 20 14.14 -32.07 -2.60
C ASN A 20 13.07 -31.02 -2.94
N CYS A 21 12.94 -30.00 -2.10
CA CYS A 21 11.98 -28.93 -2.29
C CYS A 21 12.61 -27.55 -2.08
N HIS A 22 12.09 -26.55 -2.82
CA HIS A 22 12.35 -25.15 -2.57
C HIS A 22 11.13 -24.54 -1.87
N PHE A 23 11.38 -23.69 -0.89
CA PHE A 23 10.34 -23.04 -0.13
C PHE A 23 10.30 -21.55 -0.45
N ILE A 24 9.10 -21.05 -0.75
CA ILE A 24 8.84 -19.63 -0.95
C ILE A 24 7.87 -19.19 0.15
N PHE A 25 8.31 -18.23 0.95
CA PHE A 25 7.50 -17.60 1.98
C PHE A 25 6.99 -16.26 1.43
N ALA A 26 5.69 -16.05 1.46
CA ALA A 26 5.09 -14.80 1.01
C ALA A 26 4.18 -14.24 2.12
N GLY A 27 4.27 -12.94 2.34
CA GLY A 27 3.44 -12.23 3.31
C GLY A 27 3.32 -10.76 2.93
N SER A 28 2.17 -10.16 3.21
CA SER A 28 1.90 -8.75 3.00
C SER A 28 2.40 -7.87 4.15
N GLU A 29 2.56 -8.41 5.35
CA GLU A 29 3.06 -7.69 6.51
C GLU A 29 4.59 -7.64 6.51
N ARG A 30 5.13 -6.54 5.98
CA ARG A 30 6.57 -6.34 5.79
C ARG A 30 7.35 -6.48 7.10
N HIS A 31 6.91 -5.82 8.16
CA HIS A 31 7.60 -5.86 9.46
C HIS A 31 7.62 -7.26 10.07
N MET A 32 6.54 -8.02 9.91
CA MET A 32 6.51 -9.40 10.37
C MET A 32 7.49 -10.28 9.59
N MET A 33 7.53 -10.17 8.26
CA MET A 33 8.46 -10.91 7.41
C MET A 33 9.92 -10.55 7.72
N GLN A 34 10.23 -9.27 7.83
CA GLN A 34 11.58 -8.82 8.22
C GLN A 34 11.98 -9.35 9.60
N ASN A 35 11.09 -9.25 10.58
CA ASN A 35 11.36 -9.75 11.92
C ASN A 35 11.62 -11.27 11.91
N MET A 36 10.86 -12.04 11.12
CA MET A 36 10.97 -13.49 11.04
C MET A 36 12.30 -13.95 10.43
N PHE A 37 12.79 -13.29 9.35
CA PHE A 37 13.95 -13.75 8.58
C PHE A 37 15.24 -12.95 8.84
N VAL A 38 15.15 -11.71 9.36
CA VAL A 38 16.32 -10.83 9.57
C VAL A 38 16.71 -10.72 11.04
N SER A 39 15.80 -10.96 11.98
CA SER A 39 16.10 -10.87 13.41
C SER A 39 16.89 -12.08 13.90
N ALA A 40 18.07 -11.83 14.49
CA ALA A 40 18.93 -12.88 15.03
C ALA A 40 18.29 -13.72 16.17
N SER A 41 17.23 -13.22 16.80
CA SER A 41 16.50 -13.92 17.85
C SER A 41 15.44 -14.89 17.33
N ARG A 42 15.20 -14.94 16.01
CA ARG A 42 14.14 -15.74 15.40
C ARG A 42 14.66 -17.04 14.77
N PRO A 43 13.86 -18.11 14.79
CA PRO A 43 14.26 -19.40 14.23
C PRO A 43 14.67 -19.36 12.75
N PHE A 44 14.02 -18.54 11.92
CA PHE A 44 14.30 -18.42 10.49
C PHE A 44 15.40 -17.41 10.13
N TYR A 45 16.16 -16.92 11.12
CA TYR A 45 17.26 -16.00 10.87
C TYR A 45 18.19 -16.49 9.76
N HIS A 46 18.40 -15.66 8.72
CA HIS A 46 19.24 -15.96 7.56
C HIS A 46 18.95 -17.31 6.86
N SER A 47 17.69 -17.78 6.89
CA SER A 47 17.34 -19.05 6.25
C SER A 47 16.70 -18.89 4.86
N ALA A 48 16.48 -17.68 4.39
CA ALA A 48 15.96 -17.38 3.05
C ALA A 48 16.47 -16.03 2.57
N ASP A 49 16.58 -15.88 1.25
CA ASP A 49 16.82 -14.59 0.62
C ASP A 49 15.53 -13.76 0.62
N MET A 50 15.66 -12.48 0.93
CA MET A 50 14.53 -11.56 0.99
C MET A 50 14.34 -10.85 -0.34
N LEU A 51 13.15 -11.00 -0.93
CA LEU A 51 12.72 -10.22 -2.08
C LEU A 51 11.60 -9.28 -1.65
N GLU A 52 11.88 -8.00 -1.65
CA GLU A 52 10.89 -6.98 -1.35
C GLU A 52 10.25 -6.45 -2.63
N LEU A 53 8.91 -6.56 -2.72
CA LEU A 53 8.15 -6.00 -3.83
C LEU A 53 7.73 -4.58 -3.48
N SER A 54 8.24 -3.62 -4.24
CA SER A 54 7.85 -2.21 -4.19
C SER A 54 6.79 -1.91 -5.25
N ALA A 55 6.31 -0.64 -5.27
CA ALA A 55 5.45 -0.16 -6.35
C ALA A 55 6.11 -0.40 -7.72
N ILE A 56 5.32 -0.82 -8.70
CA ILE A 56 5.80 -0.95 -10.08
C ILE A 56 6.12 0.45 -10.61
N PRO A 57 7.33 0.73 -11.09
CA PRO A 57 7.69 2.05 -11.59
C PRO A 57 6.75 2.52 -12.71
N ASP A 58 6.43 3.81 -12.73
CA ASP A 58 5.50 4.41 -13.70
C ASP A 58 5.98 4.24 -15.14
N GLU A 59 7.30 4.26 -15.39
CA GLU A 59 7.90 4.02 -16.71
C GLU A 59 7.55 2.63 -17.27
N LYS A 60 7.23 1.67 -16.42
CA LYS A 60 6.78 0.33 -16.81
C LYS A 60 5.26 0.21 -16.80
N TYR A 61 4.63 0.83 -15.80
CA TYR A 61 3.21 0.64 -15.56
C TYR A 61 2.33 1.42 -16.52
N ILE A 62 2.72 2.67 -16.86
CA ILE A 62 1.94 3.50 -17.78
C ILE A 62 1.86 2.89 -19.19
N PRO A 63 2.98 2.48 -19.83
CA PRO A 63 2.91 1.79 -21.13
C PRO A 63 2.08 0.50 -21.10
N PHE A 64 2.13 -0.25 -19.99
CA PHE A 64 1.31 -1.45 -19.82
C PHE A 64 -0.19 -1.11 -19.82
N ILE A 65 -0.62 -0.07 -19.09
CA ILE A 65 -2.02 0.39 -19.07
C ILE A 65 -2.46 0.83 -20.45
N VAL A 66 -1.72 1.74 -21.09
CA VAL A 66 -2.03 2.26 -22.45
C VAL A 66 -2.09 1.12 -23.45
N GLY A 67 -1.13 0.20 -23.40
CA GLY A 67 -1.08 -0.97 -24.27
C GLY A 67 -2.31 -1.88 -24.12
N ASN A 68 -2.79 -2.09 -22.89
CA ASN A 68 -4.00 -2.89 -22.67
C ASN A 68 -5.26 -2.21 -23.20
N PHE A 69 -5.43 -0.91 -23.01
CA PHE A 69 -6.57 -0.17 -23.58
C PHE A 69 -6.58 -0.31 -25.10
N ASN A 70 -5.44 -0.06 -25.75
CA ASN A 70 -5.30 -0.15 -27.21
C ASN A 70 -5.56 -1.56 -27.75
N LYS A 71 -5.06 -2.59 -27.06
CA LYS A 71 -5.23 -3.99 -27.43
C LYS A 71 -6.70 -4.40 -27.54
N PHE A 72 -7.55 -3.79 -26.75
CA PHE A 72 -8.99 -4.11 -26.70
C PHE A 72 -9.88 -3.01 -27.33
N GLY A 73 -9.32 -2.22 -28.24
CA GLY A 73 -10.09 -1.27 -29.05
C GLY A 73 -10.59 -0.03 -28.30
N LYS A 74 -9.91 0.36 -27.21
CA LYS A 74 -10.15 1.59 -26.47
C LYS A 74 -8.84 2.35 -26.38
N SER A 75 -8.87 3.60 -25.94
CA SER A 75 -7.64 4.38 -25.75
C SER A 75 -7.63 5.09 -24.40
N ILE A 76 -6.45 5.45 -23.96
CA ILE A 76 -6.23 6.32 -22.81
C ILE A 76 -4.93 7.07 -23.04
N SER A 77 -4.89 8.37 -22.70
CA SER A 77 -3.66 9.14 -22.83
C SER A 77 -2.68 8.80 -21.68
N GLU A 78 -1.38 8.88 -21.98
CA GLU A 78 -0.35 8.69 -20.94
C GLU A 78 -0.49 9.69 -19.79
N ASP A 79 -0.88 10.95 -20.10
CA ASP A 79 -1.08 11.97 -19.06
C ASP A 79 -2.21 11.59 -18.12
N THR A 80 -3.34 11.10 -18.63
CA THR A 80 -4.45 10.60 -17.81
C THR A 80 -4.01 9.42 -16.95
N ALA A 81 -3.26 8.47 -17.50
CA ALA A 81 -2.75 7.32 -16.76
C ALA A 81 -1.75 7.74 -15.66
N LYS A 82 -0.85 8.68 -15.94
CA LYS A 82 0.10 9.24 -14.96
C LYS A 82 -0.60 9.94 -13.80
N ARG A 83 -1.68 10.68 -14.06
CA ARG A 83 -2.45 11.35 -12.99
C ARG A 83 -3.06 10.36 -12.02
N VAL A 84 -3.65 9.28 -12.50
CA VAL A 84 -4.21 8.22 -11.63
C VAL A 84 -3.10 7.48 -10.89
N TYR A 85 -1.98 7.17 -11.56
CA TYR A 85 -0.84 6.55 -10.91
C TYR A 85 -0.30 7.41 -9.77
N ALA A 86 -0.12 8.71 -9.99
CA ALA A 86 0.35 9.67 -8.99
C ALA A 86 -0.63 9.81 -7.82
N LEU A 87 -1.95 9.84 -8.10
CA LEU A 87 -3.00 9.93 -7.06
C LEU A 87 -2.89 8.79 -6.05
N PHE A 88 -2.64 7.57 -6.53
CA PHE A 88 -2.50 6.39 -5.68
C PHE A 88 -1.05 6.06 -5.30
N GLN A 89 -0.08 6.90 -5.66
CA GLN A 89 1.34 6.75 -5.32
C GLN A 89 1.88 5.35 -5.66
N GLY A 90 1.46 4.79 -6.79
CA GLY A 90 1.88 3.46 -7.24
C GLY A 90 1.18 2.28 -6.56
N HIS A 91 0.17 2.51 -5.71
CA HIS A 91 -0.55 1.43 -5.04
C HIS A 91 -1.35 0.58 -6.03
N THR A 92 -0.79 -0.57 -6.38
CA THR A 92 -1.20 -1.41 -7.52
C THR A 92 -2.68 -1.80 -7.48
N TYR A 93 -3.22 -2.16 -6.32
CA TYR A 93 -4.63 -2.57 -6.20
C TYR A 93 -5.60 -1.47 -6.62
N TYR A 94 -5.44 -0.26 -6.07
CA TYR A 94 -6.34 0.86 -6.38
C TYR A 94 -6.20 1.33 -7.82
N ILE A 95 -4.96 1.34 -8.34
CA ILE A 95 -4.69 1.68 -9.73
C ILE A 95 -5.38 0.69 -10.68
N GLN A 96 -5.18 -0.62 -10.46
CA GLN A 96 -5.79 -1.67 -11.29
C GLN A 96 -7.31 -1.60 -11.24
N LYS A 97 -7.89 -1.46 -10.05
CA LYS A 97 -9.35 -1.38 -9.90
C LYS A 97 -9.92 -0.18 -10.64
N THR A 98 -9.30 1.00 -10.48
CA THR A 98 -9.73 2.22 -11.17
C THR A 98 -9.67 2.08 -12.70
N PHE A 99 -8.56 1.56 -13.25
CA PHE A 99 -8.46 1.37 -14.69
C PHE A 99 -9.36 0.26 -15.23
N ASN A 100 -9.60 -0.78 -14.46
CA ASN A 100 -10.53 -1.84 -14.85
C ASN A 100 -11.96 -1.32 -14.99
N GLU A 101 -12.42 -0.53 -14.03
CA GLU A 101 -13.75 0.09 -14.09
C GLU A 101 -13.81 1.14 -15.19
N GLY A 102 -12.80 2.03 -15.27
CA GLY A 102 -12.73 3.02 -16.34
C GLY A 102 -12.68 2.39 -17.72
N PHE A 103 -11.99 1.25 -17.87
CA PHE A 103 -12.02 0.48 -19.12
C PHE A 103 -13.43 -0.07 -19.39
N ALA A 104 -14.12 -0.62 -18.40
CA ALA A 104 -15.47 -1.15 -18.57
C ALA A 104 -16.47 -0.04 -18.98
N ASP A 105 -16.37 1.13 -18.40
CA ASP A 105 -17.25 2.27 -18.65
C ASP A 105 -16.91 3.02 -19.95
N THR A 106 -15.75 2.81 -20.54
CA THR A 106 -15.38 3.42 -21.80
C THR A 106 -16.01 2.64 -22.95
N GLU A 107 -16.68 3.31 -23.88
CA GLU A 107 -17.22 2.69 -25.08
C GLU A 107 -16.10 2.22 -26.02
N ASN A 108 -16.40 1.22 -26.87
CA ASN A 108 -15.46 0.78 -27.89
C ASN A 108 -15.10 1.91 -28.85
N ASN A 109 -13.83 1.97 -29.25
CA ASN A 109 -13.26 3.02 -30.10
C ASN A 109 -13.33 4.45 -29.51
N LYS A 110 -13.49 4.56 -28.17
CA LYS A 110 -13.46 5.82 -27.46
C LYS A 110 -12.25 5.93 -26.53
N GLU A 111 -11.96 7.14 -26.12
CA GLU A 111 -10.93 7.45 -25.14
C GLU A 111 -11.49 7.41 -23.72
N CYS A 112 -10.80 6.72 -22.82
CA CYS A 112 -11.04 6.78 -21.40
C CYS A 112 -10.52 8.11 -20.85
N THR A 113 -11.45 9.00 -20.54
CA THR A 113 -11.14 10.34 -20.05
C THR A 113 -10.93 10.35 -18.55
N ILE A 114 -10.30 11.43 -18.03
CA ILE A 114 -10.16 11.65 -16.60
C ILE A 114 -11.52 11.70 -15.87
N SER A 115 -12.56 12.16 -16.54
CA SER A 115 -13.92 12.19 -15.96
C SER A 115 -14.49 10.78 -15.73
N ILE A 116 -14.26 9.85 -16.64
CA ILE A 116 -14.67 8.43 -16.47
C ILE A 116 -13.92 7.82 -15.27
N LEU A 117 -12.61 8.05 -15.21
CA LEU A 117 -11.79 7.53 -14.09
C LEU A 117 -12.15 8.16 -12.76
N GLN A 118 -12.53 9.45 -12.74
CA GLN A 118 -13.02 10.09 -11.50
C GLN A 118 -14.28 9.40 -10.98
N GLN A 119 -15.23 9.07 -11.84
CA GLN A 119 -16.42 8.31 -11.45
C GLN A 119 -16.05 6.90 -10.89
N SER A 120 -15.06 6.25 -11.49
CA SER A 120 -14.55 4.96 -10.98
C SER A 120 -13.92 5.12 -9.59
N ILE A 121 -13.17 6.20 -9.36
CA ILE A 121 -12.58 6.52 -8.04
C ILE A 121 -13.68 6.80 -7.01
N ASP A 122 -14.70 7.58 -7.38
CA ASP A 122 -15.80 7.91 -6.47
C ASP A 122 -16.59 6.66 -6.06
N ARG A 123 -16.82 5.73 -7.00
CA ARG A 123 -17.41 4.42 -6.68
C ARG A 123 -16.50 3.59 -5.77
N LEU A 124 -15.21 3.52 -6.06
CA LEU A 124 -14.25 2.81 -5.23
C LEU A 124 -14.25 3.32 -3.79
N LEU A 125 -14.31 4.64 -3.60
CA LEU A 125 -14.41 5.25 -2.27
C LEU A 125 -15.73 4.90 -1.58
N SER A 126 -16.85 4.99 -2.31
CA SER A 126 -18.17 4.64 -1.79
C SER A 126 -18.28 3.16 -1.37
N ASP A 127 -17.80 2.26 -2.22
CA ASP A 127 -17.83 0.81 -1.97
C ASP A 127 -16.99 0.40 -0.75
N ASN A 128 -15.92 1.14 -0.49
CA ASN A 128 -15.00 0.84 0.63
C ASN A 128 -15.24 1.75 1.86
N ASP A 129 -16.22 2.64 1.86
CA ASP A 129 -16.44 3.60 2.96
C ASP A 129 -16.60 2.90 4.32
N THR A 130 -17.38 1.81 4.38
CA THR A 130 -17.56 1.04 5.62
C THR A 130 -16.25 0.45 6.11
N ILE A 131 -15.43 -0.11 5.21
CA ILE A 131 -14.13 -0.71 5.54
C ILE A 131 -13.18 0.38 6.04
N PHE A 132 -13.11 1.52 5.36
CA PHE A 132 -12.25 2.63 5.78
C PHE A 132 -12.66 3.22 7.12
N ARG A 133 -13.97 3.34 7.39
CA ARG A 133 -14.48 3.77 8.70
C ARG A 133 -14.13 2.78 9.80
N GLU A 134 -14.24 1.48 9.53
CA GLU A 134 -13.85 0.46 10.49
C GLU A 134 -12.36 0.51 10.80
N ILE A 135 -11.50 0.58 9.79
CA ILE A 135 -10.05 0.74 9.97
C ILE A 135 -9.76 1.98 10.83
N LEU A 136 -10.34 3.12 10.48
CA LEU A 136 -10.15 4.36 11.21
C LEU A 136 -10.69 4.29 12.64
N SER A 137 -11.74 3.51 12.92
CA SER A 137 -12.30 3.36 14.27
C SER A 137 -11.31 2.73 15.25
N HIS A 138 -10.40 1.89 14.76
CA HIS A 138 -9.34 1.23 15.56
C HIS A 138 -8.08 2.09 15.75
N ILE A 139 -8.04 3.29 15.16
CA ILE A 139 -6.93 4.23 15.29
C ILE A 139 -7.27 5.27 16.37
N PRO A 140 -6.42 5.44 17.41
CA PRO A 140 -6.60 6.48 18.41
C PRO A 140 -6.63 7.89 17.82
N GLU A 141 -7.43 8.79 18.39
CA GLU A 141 -7.71 10.12 17.82
C GLU A 141 -6.45 10.91 17.47
N ARG A 142 -5.45 10.94 18.35
CA ARG A 142 -4.17 11.62 18.08
C ARG A 142 -3.40 11.07 16.86
N GLN A 143 -3.57 9.78 16.56
CA GLN A 143 -2.98 9.18 15.36
C GLN A 143 -3.79 9.55 14.11
N LYS A 144 -5.13 9.61 14.21
CA LYS A 144 -5.99 10.08 13.12
C LYS A 144 -5.70 11.54 12.76
N GLU A 145 -5.53 12.42 13.76
CA GLU A 145 -5.16 13.81 13.53
C GLU A 145 -3.88 13.93 12.67
N VAL A 146 -2.87 13.11 12.96
CA VAL A 146 -1.62 13.08 12.18
C VAL A 146 -1.86 12.52 10.78
N LEU A 147 -2.62 11.43 10.62
CA LEU A 147 -2.98 10.88 9.31
C LEU A 147 -3.72 11.90 8.44
N TYR A 148 -4.72 12.59 9.01
CA TYR A 148 -5.47 13.62 8.29
C TYR A 148 -4.60 14.81 7.93
N ALA A 149 -3.66 15.20 8.78
CA ALA A 149 -2.71 16.27 8.50
C ALA A 149 -1.81 15.92 7.31
N ILE A 150 -1.27 14.70 7.28
CA ILE A 150 -0.47 14.19 6.17
C ILE A 150 -1.30 14.11 4.89
N ALA A 151 -2.50 13.56 4.95
CA ALA A 151 -3.38 13.45 3.79
C ALA A 151 -3.77 14.81 3.18
N LYS A 152 -3.92 15.85 4.01
CA LYS A 152 -4.22 17.21 3.53
C LYS A 152 -3.05 17.87 2.80
N ASP A 153 -1.82 17.60 3.22
CA ASP A 153 -0.61 18.16 2.58
C ASP A 153 -0.16 17.33 1.36
N GLY A 154 -0.71 16.12 1.17
CA GLY A 154 -0.28 15.17 0.14
C GLY A 154 1.08 14.57 0.49
N GLU A 155 2.17 15.11 -0.06
CA GLU A 155 3.54 14.77 0.40
C GLU A 155 3.91 15.62 1.61
N ALA A 156 3.74 15.09 2.81
CA ALA A 156 4.14 15.76 4.03
C ALA A 156 5.62 15.47 4.35
N ARG A 157 6.47 16.45 4.13
CA ARG A 157 7.87 16.42 4.57
C ARG A 157 7.99 17.14 5.91
N GLN A 158 8.91 16.67 6.79
CA GLN A 158 9.18 17.30 8.09
C GLN A 158 7.92 17.46 8.98
N VAL A 159 7.14 16.40 9.11
CA VAL A 159 5.87 16.36 9.87
C VAL A 159 6.01 16.73 11.36
N THR A 160 7.25 16.73 11.91
CA THR A 160 7.55 17.17 13.26
C THR A 160 7.98 18.63 13.35
N SER A 161 8.02 19.36 12.22
CA SER A 161 8.40 20.77 12.21
C SER A 161 7.35 21.65 12.89
N SER A 162 7.80 22.74 13.51
CA SER A 162 6.89 23.72 14.13
C SER A 162 5.86 24.30 13.15
N ALA A 163 6.24 24.43 11.87
CA ALA A 163 5.37 24.93 10.82
C ALA A 163 4.22 23.96 10.53
N PHE A 164 4.52 22.65 10.36
CA PHE A 164 3.52 21.60 10.15
C PHE A 164 2.59 21.47 11.35
N ILE A 165 3.14 21.41 12.57
CA ILE A 165 2.37 21.28 13.82
C ILE A 165 1.40 22.46 13.98
N LYS A 166 1.86 23.71 13.76
CA LYS A 166 1.00 24.89 13.86
C LYS A 166 -0.08 24.91 12.77
N ARG A 167 0.28 24.57 11.51
CA ARG A 167 -0.67 24.54 10.38
C ARG A 167 -1.83 23.59 10.64
N HIS A 168 -1.54 22.40 11.16
CA HIS A 168 -2.52 21.36 11.41
C HIS A 168 -3.04 21.32 12.85
N ARG A 169 -2.63 22.28 13.71
CA ARG A 169 -3.05 22.38 15.11
C ARG A 169 -2.78 21.10 15.92
N LEU A 170 -1.65 20.43 15.62
CA LEU A 170 -1.24 19.24 16.34
C LEU A 170 -0.63 19.58 17.71
N ALA A 171 -0.60 18.62 18.64
CA ALA A 171 -0.22 18.88 20.03
C ALA A 171 1.26 19.29 20.21
N SER A 172 2.22 18.45 19.78
CA SER A 172 3.66 18.72 19.90
C SER A 172 4.47 17.82 18.97
N ALA A 173 5.74 18.16 18.74
CA ALA A 173 6.65 17.37 17.92
C ALA A 173 6.82 15.93 18.47
N SER A 174 6.96 15.79 19.78
CA SER A 174 7.09 14.48 20.42
C SER A 174 5.82 13.63 20.31
N ALA A 175 4.64 14.26 20.43
CA ALA A 175 3.36 13.58 20.24
C ALA A 175 3.18 13.11 18.80
N VAL A 176 3.53 13.94 17.81
CA VAL A 176 3.50 13.58 16.38
C VAL A 176 4.46 12.43 16.10
N GLN A 177 5.70 12.50 16.59
CA GLN A 177 6.69 11.44 16.42
C GLN A 177 6.22 10.09 17.01
N SER A 178 5.65 10.13 18.23
CA SER A 178 5.08 8.94 18.87
C SER A 178 3.89 8.36 18.09
N ALA A 179 3.03 9.24 17.54
CA ALA A 179 1.90 8.82 16.72
C ALA A 179 2.36 8.13 15.42
N ILE A 180 3.32 8.74 14.71
CA ILE A 180 3.90 8.18 13.49
C ILE A 180 4.53 6.80 13.76
N LYS A 181 5.34 6.68 14.81
CA LYS A 181 5.94 5.38 15.15
C LYS A 181 4.88 4.30 15.32
N LYS A 182 3.80 4.59 16.05
CA LYS A 182 2.70 3.63 16.27
C LYS A 182 1.88 3.34 15.02
N LEU A 183 1.79 4.28 14.08
CA LEU A 183 1.16 4.07 12.78
C LEU A 183 2.02 3.16 11.92
N LEU A 184 3.32 3.42 11.83
CA LEU A 184 4.27 2.57 11.11
C LEU A 184 4.35 1.15 11.70
N ASP A 185 4.26 0.99 13.04
CA ASP A 185 4.20 -0.32 13.69
C ASP A 185 2.93 -1.13 13.31
N LYS A 186 1.94 -0.47 12.72
CA LYS A 186 0.67 -1.04 12.23
C LYS A 186 0.55 -1.05 10.70
N ASP A 187 1.65 -0.80 10.00
CA ASP A 187 1.73 -0.73 8.51
C ASP A 187 0.82 0.34 7.87
N PHE A 188 0.63 1.50 8.58
CA PHE A 188 0.01 2.71 8.03
C PHE A 188 1.03 3.67 7.44
#